data_9ef71d573c74811bc99b836edab81d7c
#
_entry.id   9ef71d573c74811bc99b836edab81d7c
#
_cell.length_a   1.000
_cell.length_b   1.000
_cell.length_c   1.000
_cell.angle_alpha   90.00
_cell.angle_beta   90.00
_cell.angle_gamma   90.00
#
_symmetry.space_group_name_H-M   'P 1'
#
loop_
_entity.id
_entity.type
_entity.pdbx_description
1 polymer ?
#
loop_
_entity_poly.entity_id
_entity_poly.type
_entity_poly.pdbx_seq_one_letter_code
_entity_poly.pdbx_strand_id
1 'polypeptide(L)'
;MDFTLTDGQKKLVSAFRTFGADTFTPERVAKWCRDQGLPDTVMKEFVDLYYETAEPDIAPDLAHSLLSQVLIVEELSRCAGTTLPFQNDLFNLQIMSGFAGAAEAASIAEDYRADGRLMFALAISEPDGGSDTMAMKTSCQTVDGRLLLNGRKSYVNNGEYAPYILVAAIDKDAGDTGRYPSLSFWLVPRNVPGINAVPISKIGQSMLPFALISFDDVELSPEWRLDASEGGFQQLFHLLEYGRVLLCASSLGMAQAAMDDAVAHARSRKAFGVQVGRFQQIETLLTDMEVRLRNMRSMVYRAAWSIDAADETERLDVALMKRYVPEASVRVASDAMQILGGLGYT
;
A
#
# COMPACT_ATOMS: atom_id res chain seq x y z
N MET A 1 -25.91 -12.31 7.98
CA MET A 1 -24.69 -11.56 7.60
C MET A 1 -25.16 -10.24 7.02
N ASP A 2 -24.77 -9.12 7.61
CA ASP A 2 -25.13 -7.78 7.10
C ASP A 2 -23.95 -7.24 6.26
N PHE A 3 -24.22 -6.87 5.02
CA PHE A 3 -23.23 -6.31 4.08
C PHE A 3 -23.35 -4.78 3.95
N THR A 4 -24.20 -4.15 4.78
CA THR A 4 -24.41 -2.70 4.73
C THR A 4 -23.31 -1.99 5.52
N LEU A 5 -22.73 -0.93 4.92
CA LEU A 5 -21.83 -0.04 5.63
C LEU A 5 -22.59 0.66 6.77
N THR A 6 -21.92 0.82 7.91
CA THR A 6 -22.42 1.64 9.01
C THR A 6 -22.60 3.10 8.58
N ASP A 7 -23.36 3.87 9.34
CA ASP A 7 -23.53 5.30 9.03
C ASP A 7 -22.21 6.08 9.19
N GLY A 8 -21.32 5.66 10.09
CA GLY A 8 -19.95 6.17 10.21
C GLY A 8 -19.15 5.92 8.95
N GLN A 9 -19.12 4.68 8.46
CA GLN A 9 -18.41 4.31 7.23
C GLN A 9 -18.99 5.02 5.99
N LYS A 10 -20.30 5.22 5.89
CA LYS A 10 -20.91 6.01 4.80
C LYS A 10 -20.46 7.46 4.83
N LYS A 11 -20.39 8.09 6.01
CA LYS A 11 -19.88 9.45 6.19
C LYS A 11 -18.40 9.53 5.80
N LEU A 12 -17.59 8.56 6.25
CA LEU A 12 -16.18 8.45 5.90
C LEU A 12 -15.99 8.40 4.38
N VAL A 13 -16.65 7.47 3.70
CA VAL A 13 -16.60 7.36 2.23
C VAL A 13 -17.03 8.65 1.56
N SER A 14 -18.07 9.33 2.06
CA SER A 14 -18.53 10.61 1.51
C SER A 14 -17.48 11.71 1.66
N ALA A 15 -16.81 11.81 2.79
CA ALA A 15 -15.76 12.79 3.04
C ALA A 15 -14.57 12.59 2.09
N PHE A 16 -14.07 11.36 1.99
CA PHE A 16 -12.95 11.05 1.09
C PHE A 16 -13.31 11.11 -0.40
N ARG A 17 -14.57 10.85 -0.75
CA ARG A 17 -15.08 11.10 -2.12
C ARG A 17 -15.04 12.58 -2.48
N THR A 18 -15.47 13.46 -1.57
CA THR A 18 -15.40 14.91 -1.80
C THR A 18 -13.95 15.35 -1.93
N PHE A 19 -13.09 14.99 -1.00
CA PHE A 19 -11.65 15.27 -1.08
C PHE A 19 -11.04 14.76 -2.39
N GLY A 20 -11.35 13.51 -2.77
CA GLY A 20 -10.84 12.89 -3.98
C GLY A 20 -11.30 13.60 -5.25
N ALA A 21 -12.58 13.96 -5.34
CA ALA A 21 -13.14 14.65 -6.51
C ALA A 21 -12.56 16.06 -6.70
N ASP A 22 -12.33 16.79 -5.60
CA ASP A 22 -11.78 18.14 -5.64
C ASP A 22 -10.27 18.14 -5.93
N THR A 23 -9.57 17.09 -5.50
CA THR A 23 -8.10 17.01 -5.55
C THR A 23 -7.58 16.34 -6.82
N PHE A 24 -8.15 15.19 -7.23
CA PHE A 24 -7.61 14.33 -8.29
C PHE A 24 -8.28 14.59 -9.65
N THR A 25 -8.15 15.82 -10.18
CA THR A 25 -8.57 16.04 -11.57
C THR A 25 -7.62 15.33 -12.54
N PRO A 26 -8.07 14.92 -13.75
CA PRO A 26 -7.22 14.23 -14.73
C PRO A 26 -5.91 14.97 -15.03
N GLU A 27 -5.96 16.31 -15.13
CA GLU A 27 -4.79 17.14 -15.42
C GLU A 27 -3.77 17.12 -14.26
N ARG A 28 -4.25 17.21 -13.02
CA ARG A 28 -3.40 17.13 -11.83
C ARG A 28 -2.77 15.76 -11.68
N VAL A 29 -3.56 14.70 -11.83
CA VAL A 29 -3.08 13.31 -11.77
C VAL A 29 -2.02 13.07 -12.84
N ALA A 30 -2.27 13.46 -14.09
CA ALA A 30 -1.29 13.33 -15.17
C ALA A 30 0.00 14.12 -14.89
N LYS A 31 -0.11 15.31 -14.29
CA LYS A 31 1.07 16.09 -13.86
C LYS A 31 1.86 15.35 -12.79
N TRP A 32 1.22 14.92 -11.71
CA TRP A 32 1.88 14.25 -10.58
C TRP A 32 2.49 12.89 -10.96
N CYS A 33 1.89 12.18 -11.91
CA CYS A 33 2.50 10.99 -12.49
C CYS A 33 3.82 11.30 -13.22
N ARG A 34 3.88 12.42 -13.96
CA ARG A 34 5.13 12.88 -14.61
C ARG A 34 6.17 13.36 -13.60
N ASP A 35 5.72 14.07 -12.57
CA ASP A 35 6.58 14.60 -11.50
C ASP A 35 7.01 13.50 -10.50
N GLN A 36 6.45 12.30 -10.61
CA GLN A 36 6.73 11.14 -9.77
C GLN A 36 6.46 11.36 -8.26
N GLY A 37 5.43 12.12 -7.91
CA GLY A 37 5.07 12.40 -6.53
C GLY A 37 3.84 13.27 -6.38
N LEU A 38 3.30 13.32 -5.16
CA LEU A 38 2.25 14.23 -4.75
C LEU A 38 2.86 15.47 -4.06
N PRO A 39 2.21 16.65 -4.17
CA PRO A 39 2.59 17.82 -3.36
C PRO A 39 2.42 17.56 -1.86
N ASP A 40 3.33 18.10 -1.04
CA ASP A 40 3.26 17.99 0.42
C ASP A 40 1.94 18.54 0.98
N THR A 41 1.37 19.58 0.35
CA THR A 41 0.07 20.13 0.73
C THR A 41 -1.06 19.11 0.61
N VAL A 42 -1.07 18.30 -0.46
CA VAL A 42 -2.07 17.25 -0.68
C VAL A 42 -1.88 16.12 0.33
N MET A 43 -0.63 15.77 0.65
CA MET A 43 -0.33 14.80 1.69
C MET A 43 -0.83 15.27 3.05
N LYS A 44 -0.58 16.52 3.40
CA LYS A 44 -1.06 17.12 4.67
C LYS A 44 -2.59 17.18 4.75
N GLU A 45 -3.26 17.62 3.69
CA GLU A 45 -4.73 17.65 3.61
C GLU A 45 -5.33 16.25 3.81
N PHE A 46 -4.72 15.22 3.23
CA PHE A 46 -5.12 13.83 3.46
C PHE A 46 -4.98 13.43 4.92
N VAL A 47 -3.82 13.71 5.53
CA VAL A 47 -3.54 13.34 6.94
C VAL A 47 -4.49 14.07 7.88
N ASP A 48 -4.76 15.36 7.65
CA ASP A 48 -5.70 16.12 8.46
C ASP A 48 -7.10 15.51 8.40
N LEU A 49 -7.61 15.22 7.20
CA LEU A 49 -8.91 14.59 7.01
C LEU A 49 -8.96 13.18 7.64
N TYR A 50 -7.87 12.41 7.52
CA TYR A 50 -7.78 11.07 8.07
C TYR A 50 -7.96 11.07 9.59
N TYR A 51 -7.29 11.96 10.29
CA TYR A 51 -7.42 12.06 11.76
C TYR A 51 -8.67 12.82 12.22
N GLU A 52 -9.20 13.75 11.42
CA GLU A 52 -10.49 14.42 11.70
C GLU A 52 -11.66 13.42 11.68
N THR A 53 -11.57 12.40 10.83
CA THR A 53 -12.61 11.38 10.68
C THR A 53 -12.36 10.12 11.50
N ALA A 54 -11.44 10.16 12.48
CA ALA A 54 -11.04 9.01 13.30
C ALA A 54 -12.21 8.31 13.98
N GLU A 55 -12.15 6.99 14.05
CA GLU A 55 -13.12 6.15 14.73
C GLU A 55 -12.85 6.15 16.25
N PRO A 56 -13.86 6.39 17.09
CA PRO A 56 -13.65 6.60 18.53
C PRO A 56 -13.13 5.37 19.28
N ASP A 57 -13.40 4.17 18.76
CA ASP A 57 -13.05 2.89 19.40
C ASP A 57 -11.73 2.29 18.88
N ILE A 58 -11.04 3.00 17.99
CA ILE A 58 -9.75 2.56 17.40
C ILE A 58 -8.60 3.30 18.06
N ALA A 59 -7.44 2.64 18.14
CA ALA A 59 -6.22 3.24 18.69
C ALA A 59 -5.90 4.57 17.99
N PRO A 60 -5.58 5.63 18.75
CA PRO A 60 -5.38 6.98 18.18
C PRO A 60 -4.34 7.05 17.07
N ASP A 61 -3.34 6.17 17.10
CA ASP A 61 -2.27 6.12 16.10
C ASP A 61 -2.79 5.62 14.75
N LEU A 62 -3.72 4.64 14.78
CA LEU A 62 -4.33 4.06 13.59
C LEU A 62 -5.49 4.88 13.06
N ALA A 63 -6.20 5.60 13.93
CA ALA A 63 -7.41 6.37 13.66
C ALA A 63 -8.59 5.57 13.08
N HIS A 64 -8.34 4.53 12.30
CA HIS A 64 -9.36 3.74 11.59
C HIS A 64 -9.06 2.24 11.63
N SER A 65 -10.13 1.42 11.65
CA SER A 65 -10.07 -0.02 11.40
C SER A 65 -9.51 -0.31 9.99
N LEU A 66 -8.98 -1.51 9.76
CA LEU A 66 -8.47 -1.88 8.44
C LEU A 66 -9.57 -1.83 7.36
N LEU A 67 -10.79 -2.23 7.72
CA LEU A 67 -11.92 -2.11 6.79
C LEU A 67 -12.20 -0.65 6.40
N SER A 68 -12.13 0.28 7.33
CA SER A 68 -12.31 1.71 7.04
C SER A 68 -11.15 2.27 6.22
N GLN A 69 -9.91 1.85 6.48
CA GLN A 69 -8.76 2.18 5.62
C GLN A 69 -8.93 1.65 4.19
N VAL A 70 -9.48 0.44 4.03
CA VAL A 70 -9.83 -0.14 2.72
C VAL A 70 -10.84 0.75 1.98
N LEU A 71 -11.89 1.22 2.66
CA LEU A 71 -12.89 2.11 2.06
C LEU A 71 -12.27 3.43 1.58
N ILE A 72 -11.36 4.02 2.37
CA ILE A 72 -10.61 5.22 2.01
C ILE A 72 -9.77 4.97 0.75
N VAL A 73 -8.96 3.91 0.75
CA VAL A 73 -8.05 3.58 -0.37
C VAL A 73 -8.82 3.25 -1.64
N GLU A 74 -9.91 2.50 -1.55
CA GLU A 74 -10.80 2.21 -2.69
C GLU A 74 -11.34 3.49 -3.32
N GLU A 75 -11.93 4.39 -2.50
CA GLU A 75 -12.55 5.61 -3.00
C GLU A 75 -11.53 6.58 -3.60
N LEU A 76 -10.38 6.79 -2.95
CA LEU A 76 -9.34 7.67 -3.48
C LEU A 76 -8.70 7.12 -4.76
N SER A 77 -8.44 5.80 -4.83
CA SER A 77 -7.92 5.17 -6.04
C SER A 77 -8.93 5.20 -7.18
N ARG A 78 -10.24 5.16 -6.87
CA ARG A 78 -11.31 5.38 -7.84
C ARG A 78 -11.32 6.80 -8.37
N CYS A 79 -11.22 7.81 -7.50
CA CYS A 79 -11.21 9.22 -7.93
C CYS A 79 -9.98 9.54 -8.79
N ALA A 80 -8.82 9.01 -8.44
CA ALA A 80 -7.57 9.27 -9.16
C ALA A 80 -7.35 8.38 -10.39
N GLY A 81 -8.04 7.24 -10.52
CA GLY A 81 -7.79 6.24 -11.56
C GLY A 81 -6.40 5.59 -11.48
N THR A 82 -5.68 5.77 -10.38
CA THR A 82 -4.33 5.26 -10.18
C THR A 82 -4.03 4.98 -8.70
N THR A 83 -2.94 4.27 -8.44
CA THR A 83 -2.43 4.07 -7.07
C THR A 83 -1.86 5.37 -6.51
N LEU A 84 -2.23 5.69 -5.29
CA LEU A 84 -1.77 6.88 -4.57
C LEU A 84 -0.79 6.51 -3.44
N PRO A 85 0.13 7.41 -3.04
CA PRO A 85 1.08 7.18 -1.95
C PRO A 85 0.41 6.86 -0.59
N PHE A 86 -0.78 7.38 -0.34
CA PHE A 86 -1.52 7.21 0.92
C PHE A 86 -1.65 5.76 1.39
N GLN A 87 -1.83 4.80 0.46
CA GLN A 87 -1.89 3.40 0.85
C GLN A 87 -0.60 2.90 1.52
N ASN A 88 0.56 3.45 1.11
CA ASN A 88 1.84 3.13 1.74
C ASN A 88 1.91 3.68 3.16
N ASP A 89 1.41 4.91 3.36
CA ASP A 89 1.39 5.54 4.67
C ASP A 89 0.47 4.79 5.63
N LEU A 90 -0.72 4.39 5.16
CA LEU A 90 -1.64 3.57 5.95
C LEU A 90 -1.03 2.21 6.32
N PHE A 91 -0.30 1.59 5.39
CA PHE A 91 0.46 0.38 5.67
C PHE A 91 1.56 0.62 6.72
N ASN A 92 2.27 1.73 6.62
CA ASN A 92 3.30 2.11 7.59
C ASN A 92 2.71 2.36 8.99
N LEU A 93 1.51 2.96 9.09
CA LEU A 93 0.80 3.10 10.37
C LEU A 93 0.49 1.73 11.00
N GLN A 94 0.03 0.76 10.21
CA GLN A 94 -0.20 -0.60 10.70
C GLN A 94 1.10 -1.26 11.20
N ILE A 95 2.22 -1.06 10.49
CA ILE A 95 3.52 -1.56 10.92
C ILE A 95 3.93 -0.93 12.25
N MET A 96 3.84 0.40 12.38
CA MET A 96 4.21 1.10 13.61
C MET A 96 3.35 0.68 14.81
N SER A 97 2.06 0.48 14.61
CA SER A 97 1.18 -0.05 15.65
C SER A 97 1.59 -1.45 16.13
N GLY A 98 2.09 -2.30 15.22
CA GLY A 98 2.64 -3.63 15.55
C GLY A 98 3.92 -3.60 16.40
N PHE A 99 4.64 -2.46 16.40
CA PHE A 99 5.81 -2.19 17.24
C PHE A 99 5.47 -1.23 18.40
N ALA A 100 4.21 -1.13 18.80
CA ALA A 100 3.75 -0.26 19.88
C ALA A 100 4.56 -0.51 21.18
N GLY A 101 5.16 0.57 21.71
CA GLY A 101 6.06 0.50 22.87
C GLY A 101 7.52 0.89 22.55
N ALA A 102 7.91 0.94 21.28
CA ALA A 102 9.15 1.57 20.87
C ALA A 102 8.97 3.10 20.85
N ALA A 103 9.80 3.84 21.58
CA ALA A 103 9.69 5.30 21.67
C ALA A 103 9.80 5.98 20.29
N GLU A 104 10.65 5.43 19.42
CA GLU A 104 10.88 5.91 18.06
C GLU A 104 9.63 5.74 17.18
N ALA A 105 8.89 4.65 17.34
CA ALA A 105 7.65 4.41 16.58
C ALA A 105 6.58 5.44 16.92
N ALA A 106 6.44 5.79 18.21
CA ALA A 106 5.52 6.83 18.66
C ALA A 106 5.91 8.22 18.12
N SER A 107 7.21 8.57 18.17
CA SER A 107 7.71 9.84 17.64
C SER A 107 7.45 9.98 16.14
N ILE A 108 7.68 8.92 15.36
CA ILE A 108 7.43 8.94 13.90
C ILE A 108 5.95 9.12 13.58
N ALA A 109 5.05 8.48 14.35
CA ALA A 109 3.62 8.64 14.16
C ALA A 109 3.16 10.08 14.48
N GLU A 110 3.74 10.71 15.51
CA GLU A 110 3.50 12.13 15.83
C GLU A 110 4.01 13.06 14.73
N ASP A 111 5.23 12.83 14.22
CA ASP A 111 5.81 13.60 13.11
C ASP A 111 4.96 13.48 11.85
N TYR A 112 4.48 12.28 11.53
CA TYR A 112 3.58 12.08 10.40
C TYR A 112 2.28 12.88 10.54
N ARG A 113 1.67 12.85 11.73
CA ARG A 113 0.46 13.63 12.02
C ARG A 113 0.69 15.13 11.89
N ALA A 114 1.85 15.62 12.33
CA ALA A 114 2.21 17.03 12.28
C ALA A 114 2.51 17.51 10.85
N ASP A 115 3.33 16.77 10.11
CA ASP A 115 3.92 17.20 8.85
C ASP A 115 3.26 16.59 7.61
N GLY A 116 2.52 15.48 7.74
CA GLY A 116 1.95 14.73 6.61
C GLY A 116 2.99 14.04 5.74
N ARG A 117 4.25 13.90 6.20
CA ARG A 117 5.34 13.29 5.44
C ARG A 117 5.35 11.77 5.57
N LEU A 118 5.90 11.11 4.56
CA LEU A 118 6.14 9.68 4.59
C LEU A 118 6.96 9.29 5.82
N MET A 119 6.48 8.28 6.56
CA MET A 119 7.07 7.85 7.82
C MET A 119 8.40 7.13 7.59
N PHE A 120 8.40 6.11 6.71
CA PHE A 120 9.60 5.34 6.38
C PHE A 120 9.47 4.60 5.05
N ALA A 121 10.62 4.12 4.54
CA ALA A 121 10.71 3.20 3.42
C ALA A 121 10.90 1.77 3.94
N LEU A 122 10.08 0.81 3.49
CA LEU A 122 10.19 -0.59 3.91
C LEU A 122 11.15 -1.36 2.99
N ALA A 123 12.27 -1.83 3.53
CA ALA A 123 13.37 -2.47 2.83
C ALA A 123 13.51 -3.95 3.21
N ILE A 124 12.85 -4.85 2.44
CA ILE A 124 12.84 -6.31 2.68
C ILE A 124 13.52 -7.06 1.52
N SER A 125 13.00 -6.90 0.29
CA SER A 125 13.46 -7.65 -0.89
C SER A 125 14.91 -7.34 -1.24
N GLU A 126 15.60 -8.32 -1.83
CA GLU A 126 17.00 -8.20 -2.26
C GLU A 126 17.16 -8.46 -3.76
N PRO A 127 18.25 -8.01 -4.40
CA PRO A 127 18.48 -8.25 -5.83
C PRO A 127 18.42 -9.73 -6.21
N ASP A 128 18.90 -10.61 -5.34
CA ASP A 128 19.02 -12.06 -5.58
C ASP A 128 17.83 -12.87 -5.00
N GLY A 129 16.90 -12.23 -4.26
CA GLY A 129 15.79 -12.94 -3.61
C GLY A 129 14.62 -12.05 -3.24
N GLY A 130 13.42 -12.41 -3.73
CA GLY A 130 12.15 -11.78 -3.37
C GLY A 130 11.20 -12.77 -2.69
N SER A 131 10.89 -13.90 -3.36
CA SER A 131 10.01 -14.94 -2.79
C SER A 131 10.68 -15.75 -1.69
N ASP A 132 11.98 -15.97 -1.79
CA ASP A 132 12.77 -16.65 -0.75
C ASP A 132 13.36 -15.62 0.22
N THR A 133 12.53 -15.15 1.13
CA THR A 133 12.95 -14.19 2.17
C THR A 133 13.89 -14.82 3.20
N MET A 134 13.95 -16.15 3.29
CA MET A 134 14.86 -16.86 4.19
C MET A 134 16.31 -16.89 3.67
N ALA A 135 16.49 -16.71 2.36
CA ALA A 135 17.82 -16.59 1.73
C ALA A 135 18.39 -15.16 1.78
N MET A 136 17.84 -14.31 2.64
CA MET A 136 18.29 -12.92 2.83
C MET A 136 19.78 -12.87 3.17
N LYS A 137 20.50 -11.93 2.52
CA LYS A 137 21.94 -11.72 2.71
C LYS A 137 22.27 -10.48 3.52
N THR A 138 21.38 -9.47 3.49
CA THR A 138 21.53 -8.28 4.34
C THR A 138 21.58 -8.72 5.79
N SER A 139 22.62 -8.30 6.51
CA SER A 139 22.87 -8.75 7.87
C SER A 139 23.46 -7.67 8.74
N CYS A 140 23.20 -7.76 10.05
CA CYS A 140 23.92 -6.99 11.06
C CYS A 140 24.83 -7.91 11.89
N GLN A 141 25.97 -7.37 12.30
CA GLN A 141 26.98 -8.09 13.06
C GLN A 141 27.85 -7.11 13.86
N THR A 142 28.25 -7.50 15.07
CA THR A 142 29.22 -6.76 15.88
C THR A 142 30.65 -7.03 15.39
N VAL A 143 31.34 -5.97 14.97
CA VAL A 143 32.74 -6.00 14.54
C VAL A 143 33.49 -4.90 15.30
N ASP A 144 34.52 -5.27 16.04
CA ASP A 144 35.33 -4.36 16.87
C ASP A 144 34.50 -3.47 17.81
N GLY A 145 33.44 -4.06 18.40
CA GLY A 145 32.53 -3.38 19.33
C GLY A 145 31.50 -2.45 18.70
N ARG A 146 31.42 -2.39 17.37
CA ARG A 146 30.42 -1.65 16.62
C ARG A 146 29.45 -2.60 15.93
N LEU A 147 28.15 -2.33 16.00
CA LEU A 147 27.12 -3.10 15.30
C LEU A 147 26.97 -2.55 13.89
N LEU A 148 27.36 -3.31 12.88
CA LEU A 148 27.41 -2.90 11.48
C LEU A 148 26.35 -3.62 10.65
N LEU A 149 25.60 -2.83 9.84
CA LEU A 149 24.64 -3.33 8.85
C LEU A 149 25.29 -3.30 7.47
N ASN A 150 25.23 -4.44 6.77
CA ASN A 150 25.73 -4.62 5.43
C ASN A 150 24.73 -5.33 4.55
N GLY A 151 24.58 -4.89 3.29
CA GLY A 151 23.73 -5.56 2.32
C GLY A 151 23.12 -4.65 1.28
N ARG A 152 22.13 -5.19 0.54
CA ARG A 152 21.44 -4.47 -0.54
C ARG A 152 19.96 -4.82 -0.54
N LYS A 153 19.11 -3.80 -0.68
CA LYS A 153 17.66 -3.96 -0.81
C LYS A 153 17.16 -3.41 -2.12
N SER A 154 16.19 -4.11 -2.72
CA SER A 154 15.62 -3.80 -4.03
C SER A 154 14.16 -3.42 -3.91
N TYR A 155 13.70 -2.63 -4.89
CA TYR A 155 12.28 -2.30 -5.05
C TYR A 155 11.67 -1.60 -3.81
N VAL A 156 12.47 -0.72 -3.21
CA VAL A 156 12.09 -0.01 -2.00
C VAL A 156 11.28 1.24 -2.36
N ASN A 157 9.98 1.24 -2.02
CA ASN A 157 9.13 2.42 -2.17
C ASN A 157 9.67 3.58 -1.35
N ASN A 158 9.73 4.77 -1.96
CA ASN A 158 10.22 6.00 -1.33
C ASN A 158 11.64 5.91 -0.77
N GLY A 159 12.40 4.92 -1.20
CA GLY A 159 13.74 4.64 -0.72
C GLY A 159 14.74 5.80 -0.88
N GLU A 160 14.48 6.80 -1.72
CA GLU A 160 15.29 8.02 -1.85
C GLU A 160 14.86 9.16 -0.92
N TYR A 161 13.59 9.20 -0.50
CA TYR A 161 12.97 10.39 0.09
C TYR A 161 12.54 10.21 1.54
N ALA A 162 12.17 8.99 1.95
CA ALA A 162 11.69 8.73 3.30
C ALA A 162 12.78 9.06 4.34
N PRO A 163 12.44 9.73 5.44
CA PRO A 163 13.40 10.12 6.49
C PRO A 163 14.00 8.92 7.21
N TYR A 164 13.29 7.80 7.24
CA TYR A 164 13.74 6.55 7.84
C TYR A 164 13.62 5.39 6.86
N ILE A 165 14.42 4.36 7.08
CA ILE A 165 14.37 3.09 6.35
C ILE A 165 14.17 1.97 7.37
N LEU A 166 13.02 1.27 7.30
CA LEU A 166 12.79 0.05 8.06
C LEU A 166 13.42 -1.13 7.32
N VAL A 167 14.55 -1.60 7.83
CA VAL A 167 15.37 -2.64 7.20
C VAL A 167 15.18 -3.98 7.91
N ALA A 168 14.84 -5.01 7.15
CA ALA A 168 14.91 -6.39 7.60
C ALA A 168 16.35 -6.92 7.38
N ALA A 169 17.00 -7.44 8.43
CA ALA A 169 18.35 -7.95 8.37
C ALA A 169 18.52 -9.23 9.22
N ILE A 170 19.42 -10.11 8.79
CA ILE A 170 19.82 -11.28 9.57
C ILE A 170 20.77 -10.85 10.68
N ASP A 171 20.41 -11.14 11.91
CA ASP A 171 21.25 -10.91 13.09
C ASP A 171 22.24 -12.07 13.25
N LYS A 172 23.50 -11.84 12.87
CA LYS A 172 24.56 -12.85 12.94
C LYS A 172 25.07 -13.10 14.36
N ASP A 173 24.78 -12.19 15.27
CA ASP A 173 25.19 -12.34 16.68
C ASP A 173 24.17 -13.12 17.50
N ALA A 174 22.96 -13.37 16.99
CA ALA A 174 21.89 -14.06 17.71
C ALA A 174 22.11 -15.57 17.89
N GLY A 175 23.20 -16.14 17.34
CA GLY A 175 23.52 -17.57 17.43
C GLY A 175 22.61 -18.47 16.60
N ASP A 176 22.65 -19.79 16.88
CA ASP A 176 21.80 -20.77 16.18
C ASP A 176 20.34 -20.67 16.70
N THR A 177 19.46 -20.18 15.87
CA THR A 177 18.03 -20.04 16.16
C THR A 177 17.18 -21.18 15.58
N GLY A 178 17.82 -22.25 15.10
CA GLY A 178 17.17 -23.45 14.58
C GLY A 178 16.84 -23.34 13.08
N ARG A 179 15.59 -23.65 12.70
CA ARG A 179 15.20 -23.77 11.27
C ARG A 179 15.28 -22.46 10.49
N TYR A 180 15.10 -21.32 11.15
CA TYR A 180 15.03 -20.00 10.51
C TYR A 180 16.17 -19.13 11.03
N PRO A 181 16.84 -18.35 10.14
CA PRO A 181 17.80 -17.35 10.58
C PRO A 181 17.15 -16.33 11.52
N SER A 182 17.91 -15.74 12.44
CA SER A 182 17.40 -14.65 13.27
C SER A 182 17.18 -13.42 12.43
N LEU A 183 15.92 -13.07 12.17
CA LEU A 183 15.52 -11.86 11.48
C LEU A 183 15.29 -10.75 12.50
N SER A 184 15.89 -9.60 12.27
CA SER A 184 15.70 -8.37 13.03
C SER A 184 15.24 -7.23 12.14
N PHE A 185 14.53 -6.26 12.74
CA PHE A 185 14.08 -5.05 12.07
C PHE A 185 14.76 -3.82 12.66
N TRP A 186 15.23 -2.95 11.79
CA TRP A 186 15.97 -1.75 12.14
C TRP A 186 15.38 -0.54 11.49
N LEU A 187 14.98 0.45 12.29
CA LEU A 187 14.46 1.73 11.81
C LEU A 187 15.60 2.74 11.69
N VAL A 188 16.29 2.71 10.58
CA VAL A 188 17.54 3.44 10.36
C VAL A 188 17.26 4.82 9.80
N PRO A 189 17.74 5.93 10.43
CA PRO A 189 17.68 7.26 9.85
C PRO A 189 18.41 7.31 8.50
N ARG A 190 17.79 7.95 7.51
CA ARG A 190 18.32 7.96 6.15
C ARG A 190 19.67 8.64 5.98
N ASN A 191 19.98 9.63 6.80
CA ASN A 191 21.19 10.46 6.70
C ASN A 191 22.44 9.84 7.36
N VAL A 192 22.33 8.59 7.82
CA VAL A 192 23.48 7.86 8.40
C VAL A 192 24.50 7.54 7.30
N PRO A 193 25.82 7.70 7.57
CA PRO A 193 26.86 7.31 6.62
C PRO A 193 26.78 5.84 6.21
N GLY A 194 27.14 5.54 4.96
CA GLY A 194 27.11 4.18 4.41
C GLY A 194 25.82 3.79 3.70
N ILE A 195 24.80 4.65 3.70
CA ILE A 195 23.56 4.42 2.95
C ILE A 195 23.62 5.12 1.60
N ASN A 196 23.41 4.35 0.53
CA ASN A 196 23.29 4.89 -0.82
C ASN A 196 22.01 4.35 -1.46
N ALA A 197 21.24 5.25 -2.11
CA ALA A 197 20.03 4.89 -2.83
C ALA A 197 20.12 5.29 -4.30
N VAL A 198 19.70 4.39 -5.19
CA VAL A 198 19.71 4.58 -6.64
C VAL A 198 18.28 4.37 -7.15
N PRO A 199 17.70 5.37 -7.86
CA PRO A 199 16.34 5.26 -8.38
C PRO A 199 16.20 4.16 -9.42
N ILE A 200 15.02 3.55 -9.46
CA ILE A 200 14.62 2.53 -10.43
C ILE A 200 13.44 3.04 -11.24
N SER A 201 13.56 3.04 -12.56
CA SER A 201 12.43 3.29 -13.46
C SER A 201 11.46 2.11 -13.44
N LYS A 202 10.15 2.40 -13.45
CA LYS A 202 9.09 1.38 -13.43
C LYS A 202 7.93 1.74 -14.34
N ILE A 203 7.14 0.75 -14.71
CA ILE A 203 6.04 0.88 -15.68
C ILE A 203 4.75 1.43 -15.05
N GLY A 204 4.54 1.26 -13.74
CA GLY A 204 3.32 1.66 -13.04
C GLY A 204 3.58 2.32 -11.71
N GLN A 205 2.51 2.77 -11.02
CA GLN A 205 2.59 3.45 -9.73
C GLN A 205 3.53 4.66 -9.76
N SER A 206 3.39 5.52 -10.76
CA SER A 206 4.36 6.58 -11.07
C SER A 206 4.59 7.55 -9.92
N MET A 207 3.58 7.78 -9.06
CA MET A 207 3.69 8.68 -7.90
C MET A 207 4.42 8.07 -6.68
N LEU A 208 4.88 6.81 -6.77
CA LEU A 208 5.61 6.12 -5.71
C LEU A 208 7.02 5.79 -6.20
N PRO A 209 8.03 6.64 -5.98
CA PRO A 209 9.39 6.38 -6.43
C PRO A 209 9.96 5.06 -5.87
N PHE A 210 10.74 4.34 -6.67
CA PHE A 210 11.43 3.11 -6.26
C PHE A 210 12.93 3.31 -6.25
N ALA A 211 13.60 2.67 -5.30
CA ALA A 211 15.06 2.65 -5.23
C ALA A 211 15.65 1.27 -4.95
N LEU A 212 16.89 1.10 -5.38
CA LEU A 212 17.86 0.17 -4.81
C LEU A 212 18.55 0.88 -3.65
N ILE A 213 18.72 0.21 -2.52
CA ILE A 213 19.44 0.75 -1.37
C ILE A 213 20.60 -0.18 -1.04
N SER A 214 21.80 0.37 -0.90
CA SER A 214 22.96 -0.34 -0.34
C SER A 214 23.31 0.19 1.04
N PHE A 215 23.77 -0.70 1.88
CA PHE A 215 24.26 -0.48 3.24
C PHE A 215 25.69 -0.99 3.28
N ASP A 216 26.64 -0.08 3.47
CA ASP A 216 28.08 -0.36 3.48
C ASP A 216 28.62 0.09 4.83
N ASP A 217 28.86 -0.86 5.74
CA ASP A 217 29.33 -0.65 7.13
C ASP A 217 28.52 0.41 7.90
N VAL A 218 27.18 0.39 7.73
CA VAL A 218 26.30 1.31 8.46
C VAL A 218 26.30 0.97 9.93
N GLU A 219 26.80 1.87 10.77
CA GLU A 219 26.81 1.69 12.22
C GLU A 219 25.39 1.86 12.78
N LEU A 220 24.86 0.80 13.38
CA LEU A 220 23.53 0.77 13.96
C LEU A 220 23.57 1.20 15.44
N SER A 221 22.63 2.06 15.84
CA SER A 221 22.35 2.30 17.23
C SER A 221 21.37 1.25 17.76
N PRO A 222 21.60 0.67 18.96
CA PRO A 222 20.68 -0.31 19.55
C PRO A 222 19.23 0.19 19.69
N GLU A 223 19.03 1.48 19.87
CA GLU A 223 17.73 2.13 19.98
C GLU A 223 16.91 2.07 18.67
N TRP A 224 17.55 1.86 17.51
CA TRP A 224 16.86 1.72 16.23
C TRP A 224 16.31 0.32 15.99
N ARG A 225 16.60 -0.63 16.89
CA ARG A 225 16.06 -1.97 16.81
C ARG A 225 14.60 -1.98 17.22
N LEU A 226 13.74 -2.47 16.32
CA LEU A 226 12.36 -2.73 16.65
C LEU A 226 12.22 -4.19 17.06
N ASP A 227 12.11 -4.42 18.39
CA ASP A 227 11.91 -5.77 18.92
C ASP A 227 10.46 -6.22 18.72
N ALA A 228 10.33 -7.41 18.15
CA ALA A 228 9.06 -8.10 18.04
C ALA A 228 8.88 -9.04 19.24
N SER A 229 7.69 -9.04 19.84
CA SER A 229 7.29 -10.06 20.83
C SER A 229 7.24 -11.47 20.22
N GLU A 230 7.07 -11.55 18.91
CA GLU A 230 7.09 -12.76 18.07
C GLU A 230 8.36 -12.80 17.23
N GLY A 231 8.86 -13.99 16.87
CA GLY A 231 10.04 -14.12 16.02
C GLY A 231 9.92 -13.32 14.72
N GLY A 232 10.98 -12.63 14.29
CA GLY A 232 10.97 -11.64 13.21
C GLY A 232 10.33 -12.10 11.89
N PHE A 233 10.41 -13.39 11.53
CA PHE A 233 9.72 -13.93 10.35
C PHE A 233 8.20 -14.00 10.52
N GLN A 234 7.70 -14.36 11.69
CA GLN A 234 6.25 -14.38 11.95
C GLN A 234 5.68 -12.97 11.86
N GLN A 235 6.36 -12.00 12.45
CA GLN A 235 6.01 -10.61 12.37
C GLN A 235 6.04 -10.10 10.92
N LEU A 236 7.07 -10.43 10.14
CA LEU A 236 7.13 -10.07 8.71
C LEU A 236 5.90 -10.58 7.95
N PHE A 237 5.52 -11.83 8.14
CA PHE A 237 4.36 -12.41 7.44
C PHE A 237 3.07 -11.71 7.85
N HIS A 238 2.89 -11.40 9.12
CA HIS A 238 1.72 -10.68 9.61
C HIS A 238 1.63 -9.26 9.02
N LEU A 239 2.73 -8.52 9.05
CA LEU A 239 2.79 -7.20 8.43
C LEU A 239 2.46 -7.22 6.94
N LEU A 240 2.91 -8.22 6.19
CA LEU A 240 2.63 -8.36 4.77
C LEU A 240 1.13 -8.60 4.48
N GLU A 241 0.35 -9.11 5.42
CA GLU A 241 -1.09 -9.32 5.25
C GLU A 241 -1.83 -7.99 5.13
N TYR A 242 -1.54 -7.01 5.96
CA TYR A 242 -2.10 -5.65 5.86
C TYR A 242 -1.77 -5.01 4.49
N GLY A 243 -0.50 -5.07 4.08
CA GLY A 243 -0.07 -4.53 2.79
C GLY A 243 -0.79 -5.17 1.60
N ARG A 244 -1.06 -6.48 1.64
CA ARG A 244 -1.83 -7.19 0.60
C ARG A 244 -3.26 -6.67 0.51
N VAL A 245 -3.92 -6.42 1.65
CA VAL A 245 -5.30 -5.93 1.71
C VAL A 245 -5.37 -4.52 1.13
N LEU A 246 -4.53 -3.59 1.58
CA LEU A 246 -4.52 -2.20 1.09
C LEU A 246 -4.17 -2.11 -0.40
N LEU A 247 -3.22 -2.94 -0.88
CA LEU A 247 -2.90 -3.01 -2.31
C LEU A 247 -4.08 -3.51 -3.15
N CYS A 248 -4.84 -4.49 -2.65
CA CYS A 248 -6.03 -4.98 -3.33
C CYS A 248 -7.19 -3.97 -3.28
N ALA A 249 -7.30 -3.18 -2.21
CA ALA A 249 -8.25 -2.07 -2.14
C ALA A 249 -7.98 -1.01 -3.22
N SER A 250 -6.71 -0.63 -3.41
CA SER A 250 -6.30 0.28 -4.50
C SER A 250 -6.62 -0.32 -5.88
N SER A 251 -6.33 -1.61 -6.10
CA SER A 251 -6.65 -2.30 -7.35
C SER A 251 -8.15 -2.32 -7.63
N LEU A 252 -8.98 -2.48 -6.60
CA LEU A 252 -10.44 -2.43 -6.68
C LEU A 252 -10.92 -1.02 -7.07
N GLY A 253 -10.38 0.03 -6.43
CA GLY A 253 -10.71 1.42 -6.75
C GLY A 253 -10.37 1.78 -8.19
N MET A 254 -9.18 1.43 -8.66
CA MET A 254 -8.78 1.64 -10.07
C MET A 254 -9.67 0.87 -11.06
N ALA A 255 -10.04 -0.36 -10.75
CA ALA A 255 -10.96 -1.13 -11.58
C ALA A 255 -12.37 -0.52 -11.62
N GLN A 256 -12.82 0.05 -10.50
CA GLN A 256 -14.10 0.79 -10.47
C GLN A 256 -14.03 2.06 -11.32
N ALA A 257 -12.92 2.82 -11.29
CA ALA A 257 -12.73 3.98 -12.16
C ALA A 257 -12.83 3.58 -13.64
N ALA A 258 -12.15 2.52 -14.04
CA ALA A 258 -12.19 1.99 -15.39
C ALA A 258 -13.61 1.58 -15.82
N MET A 259 -14.40 0.98 -14.92
CA MET A 259 -15.81 0.67 -15.15
C MET A 259 -16.66 1.92 -15.33
N ASP A 260 -16.45 2.93 -14.48
CA ASP A 260 -17.20 4.20 -14.56
C ASP A 260 -16.98 4.89 -15.90
N ASP A 261 -15.73 4.95 -16.39
CA ASP A 261 -15.37 5.50 -17.70
C ASP A 261 -15.99 4.69 -18.85
N ALA A 262 -15.93 3.37 -18.80
CA ALA A 262 -16.52 2.49 -19.79
C ALA A 262 -18.05 2.68 -19.88
N VAL A 263 -18.73 2.77 -18.73
CA VAL A 263 -20.19 3.03 -18.69
C VAL A 263 -20.53 4.42 -19.24
N ALA A 264 -19.78 5.45 -18.87
CA ALA A 264 -19.99 6.80 -19.38
C ALA A 264 -19.82 6.85 -20.92
N HIS A 265 -18.78 6.19 -21.43
CA HIS A 265 -18.55 6.08 -22.87
C HIS A 265 -19.66 5.29 -23.57
N ALA A 266 -20.06 4.14 -23.05
CA ALA A 266 -21.11 3.30 -23.62
C ALA A 266 -22.46 4.01 -23.72
N ARG A 267 -22.75 4.92 -22.78
CA ARG A 267 -23.96 5.75 -22.77
C ARG A 267 -23.91 6.95 -23.74
N SER A 268 -22.75 7.51 -23.99
CA SER A 268 -22.59 8.73 -24.79
C SER A 268 -22.20 8.48 -26.23
N ARG A 269 -21.30 7.51 -26.50
CA ARG A 269 -20.79 7.20 -27.85
C ARG A 269 -21.85 6.53 -28.69
N LYS A 270 -21.97 7.01 -29.94
CA LYS A 270 -22.86 6.42 -30.93
C LYS A 270 -22.08 5.77 -32.09
N ALA A 271 -22.55 4.62 -32.53
CA ALA A 271 -22.14 3.95 -33.77
C ALA A 271 -23.37 3.32 -34.41
N PHE A 272 -23.43 3.30 -35.76
CA PHE A 272 -24.58 2.79 -36.53
C PHE A 272 -25.93 3.41 -36.09
N GLY A 273 -25.91 4.67 -35.66
CA GLY A 273 -27.13 5.42 -35.29
C GLY A 273 -27.60 5.21 -33.83
N VAL A 274 -26.99 4.32 -33.04
CA VAL A 274 -27.39 4.02 -31.65
C VAL A 274 -26.21 4.15 -30.69
N GLN A 275 -26.49 4.27 -29.37
CA GLN A 275 -25.45 4.22 -28.37
C GLN A 275 -24.75 2.86 -28.40
N VAL A 276 -23.42 2.85 -28.26
CA VAL A 276 -22.65 1.60 -28.32
C VAL A 276 -23.00 0.64 -27.18
N GLY A 277 -23.46 1.14 -26.03
CA GLY A 277 -23.96 0.33 -24.93
C GLY A 277 -25.20 -0.52 -25.24
N ARG A 278 -25.84 -0.33 -26.41
CA ARG A 278 -26.96 -1.18 -26.86
C ARG A 278 -26.52 -2.41 -27.66
N PHE A 279 -25.23 -2.55 -27.92
CA PHE A 279 -24.72 -3.74 -28.57
C PHE A 279 -24.47 -4.85 -27.54
N GLN A 280 -25.02 -6.04 -27.77
CA GLN A 280 -24.94 -7.17 -26.85
C GLN A 280 -23.48 -7.49 -26.44
N GLN A 281 -22.53 -7.32 -27.35
CA GLN A 281 -21.10 -7.53 -27.03
C GLN A 281 -20.61 -6.55 -25.97
N ILE A 282 -21.02 -5.28 -25.99
CA ILE A 282 -20.67 -4.29 -24.98
C ILE A 282 -21.40 -4.57 -23.67
N GLU A 283 -22.68 -4.94 -23.71
CA GLU A 283 -23.45 -5.33 -22.53
C GLU A 283 -22.82 -6.53 -21.82
N THR A 284 -22.32 -7.53 -22.57
CA THR A 284 -21.62 -8.69 -22.01
C THR A 284 -20.34 -8.27 -21.31
N LEU A 285 -19.50 -7.42 -21.93
CA LEU A 285 -18.28 -6.92 -21.30
C LEU A 285 -18.58 -6.17 -20.01
N LEU A 286 -19.54 -5.23 -20.02
CA LEU A 286 -19.94 -4.47 -18.82
C LEU A 286 -20.48 -5.39 -17.71
N THR A 287 -21.25 -6.42 -18.06
CA THR A 287 -21.75 -7.41 -17.10
C THR A 287 -20.60 -8.21 -16.48
N ASP A 288 -19.64 -8.66 -17.29
CA ASP A 288 -18.48 -9.39 -16.80
C ASP A 288 -17.57 -8.53 -15.90
N MET A 289 -17.40 -7.26 -16.25
CA MET A 289 -16.69 -6.28 -15.42
C MET A 289 -17.38 -6.12 -14.05
N GLU A 290 -18.71 -5.94 -14.03
CA GLU A 290 -19.48 -5.78 -12.79
C GLU A 290 -19.41 -7.04 -11.91
N VAL A 291 -19.51 -8.24 -12.49
CA VAL A 291 -19.35 -9.50 -11.74
C VAL A 291 -17.98 -9.58 -11.09
N ARG A 292 -16.90 -9.21 -11.81
CA ARG A 292 -15.55 -9.19 -11.24
C ARG A 292 -15.43 -8.16 -10.11
N LEU A 293 -15.95 -6.94 -10.31
CA LEU A 293 -15.91 -5.88 -9.29
C LEU A 293 -16.64 -6.30 -7.99
N ARG A 294 -17.81 -6.92 -8.10
CA ARG A 294 -18.54 -7.40 -6.91
C ARG A 294 -17.77 -8.49 -6.18
N ASN A 295 -17.18 -9.42 -6.90
CA ASN A 295 -16.35 -10.47 -6.31
C ASN A 295 -15.11 -9.88 -5.64
N MET A 296 -14.39 -8.97 -6.31
CA MET A 296 -13.23 -8.27 -5.76
C MET A 296 -13.60 -7.56 -4.45
N ARG A 297 -14.68 -6.76 -4.46
CA ARG A 297 -15.14 -6.00 -3.29
C ARG A 297 -15.49 -6.92 -2.13
N SER A 298 -16.23 -8.00 -2.39
CA SER A 298 -16.59 -8.98 -1.36
C SER A 298 -15.35 -9.63 -0.72
N MET A 299 -14.33 -9.97 -1.52
CA MET A 299 -13.10 -10.56 -1.02
C MET A 299 -12.24 -9.57 -0.23
N VAL A 300 -12.11 -8.32 -0.73
CA VAL A 300 -11.31 -7.29 -0.05
C VAL A 300 -11.93 -6.92 1.29
N TYR A 301 -13.25 -6.70 1.33
CA TYR A 301 -13.94 -6.35 2.57
C TYR A 301 -13.94 -7.53 3.56
N ARG A 302 -14.11 -8.77 3.09
CA ARG A 302 -14.02 -9.96 3.93
C ARG A 302 -12.62 -10.10 4.54
N ALA A 303 -11.56 -9.93 3.76
CA ALA A 303 -10.19 -10.03 4.25
C ALA A 303 -9.86 -8.92 5.27
N ALA A 304 -10.30 -7.69 5.03
CA ALA A 304 -10.11 -6.60 5.98
C ALA A 304 -10.86 -6.88 7.29
N TRP A 305 -12.13 -7.27 7.19
CA TRP A 305 -12.94 -7.61 8.36
C TRP A 305 -12.36 -8.79 9.15
N SER A 306 -11.84 -9.81 8.48
CA SER A 306 -11.29 -10.99 9.17
C SER A 306 -10.05 -10.64 10.00
N ILE A 307 -9.23 -9.70 9.53
CA ILE A 307 -8.08 -9.17 10.30
C ILE A 307 -8.59 -8.32 11.48
N ASP A 308 -9.50 -7.36 11.26
CA ASP A 308 -10.06 -6.52 12.33
C ASP A 308 -10.75 -7.34 13.44
N ALA A 309 -11.38 -8.46 13.07
CA ALA A 309 -12.05 -9.36 13.98
C ALA A 309 -11.15 -10.46 14.59
N ALA A 310 -9.86 -10.52 14.21
CA ALA A 310 -8.97 -11.63 14.55
C ALA A 310 -9.59 -13.02 14.25
N ASP A 311 -10.27 -13.15 13.09
CA ASP A 311 -10.96 -14.36 12.67
C ASP A 311 -9.94 -15.44 12.27
N GLU A 312 -10.20 -16.69 12.66
CA GLU A 312 -9.28 -17.83 12.38
C GLU A 312 -9.00 -18.07 10.89
N THR A 313 -9.84 -17.51 10.00
CA THR A 313 -9.70 -17.63 8.54
C THR A 313 -8.94 -16.47 7.90
N GLU A 314 -8.45 -15.48 8.65
CA GLU A 314 -7.82 -14.26 8.12
C GLU A 314 -6.75 -14.53 7.05
N ARG A 315 -5.81 -15.43 7.31
CA ARG A 315 -4.72 -15.77 6.37
C ARG A 315 -5.24 -16.38 5.08
N LEU A 316 -6.26 -17.23 5.18
CA LEU A 316 -6.89 -17.83 4.01
C LEU A 316 -7.64 -16.78 3.19
N ASP A 317 -8.42 -15.91 3.86
CA ASP A 317 -9.16 -14.84 3.19
C ASP A 317 -8.20 -13.88 2.45
N VAL A 318 -7.10 -13.48 3.09
CA VAL A 318 -6.05 -12.64 2.47
C VAL A 318 -5.38 -13.34 1.30
N ALA A 319 -5.06 -14.63 1.41
CA ALA A 319 -4.42 -15.39 0.32
C ALA A 319 -5.34 -15.52 -0.89
N LEU A 320 -6.61 -15.86 -0.69
CA LEU A 320 -7.62 -15.98 -1.75
C LEU A 320 -7.87 -14.65 -2.44
N MET A 321 -8.05 -13.59 -1.65
CA MET A 321 -8.20 -12.21 -2.14
C MET A 321 -7.00 -11.82 -3.00
N LYS A 322 -5.77 -11.97 -2.48
CA LYS A 322 -4.54 -11.60 -3.19
C LYS A 322 -4.31 -12.40 -4.47
N ARG A 323 -4.80 -13.65 -4.53
CA ARG A 323 -4.75 -14.47 -5.75
C ARG A 323 -5.73 -13.98 -6.82
N TYR A 324 -6.93 -13.55 -6.42
CA TYR A 324 -8.01 -13.22 -7.36
C TYR A 324 -7.98 -11.75 -7.81
N VAL A 325 -7.89 -10.80 -6.85
CA VAL A 325 -8.15 -9.37 -7.10
C VAL A 325 -7.21 -8.74 -8.15
N PRO A 326 -5.88 -8.93 -8.12
CA PRO A 326 -4.99 -8.30 -9.09
C PRO A 326 -5.27 -8.76 -10.53
N GLU A 327 -5.53 -10.06 -10.74
CA GLU A 327 -5.85 -10.59 -12.06
C GLU A 327 -7.19 -10.06 -12.56
N ALA A 328 -8.21 -10.03 -11.70
CA ALA A 328 -9.53 -9.52 -12.04
C ALA A 328 -9.48 -8.03 -12.38
N SER A 329 -8.68 -7.21 -11.66
CA SER A 329 -8.54 -5.79 -11.94
C SER A 329 -7.93 -5.51 -13.32
N VAL A 330 -6.91 -6.29 -13.71
CA VAL A 330 -6.30 -6.21 -15.05
C VAL A 330 -7.34 -6.53 -16.13
N ARG A 331 -8.19 -7.55 -15.90
CA ARG A 331 -9.26 -7.90 -16.85
C ARG A 331 -10.29 -6.79 -16.99
N VAL A 332 -10.74 -6.19 -15.86
CA VAL A 332 -11.66 -5.04 -15.88
C VAL A 332 -11.08 -3.86 -16.67
N ALA A 333 -9.81 -3.51 -16.39
CA ALA A 333 -9.13 -2.42 -17.12
C ALA A 333 -9.00 -2.72 -18.63
N SER A 334 -8.66 -3.94 -19.00
CA SER A 334 -8.55 -4.37 -20.39
C SER A 334 -9.91 -4.31 -21.12
N ASP A 335 -10.97 -4.79 -20.48
CA ASP A 335 -12.33 -4.75 -21.03
C ASP A 335 -12.83 -3.29 -21.18
N ALA A 336 -12.51 -2.41 -20.23
CA ALA A 336 -12.79 -0.97 -20.32
C ALA A 336 -12.07 -0.32 -21.52
N MET A 337 -10.76 -0.61 -21.70
CA MET A 337 -10.01 -0.13 -22.87
C MET A 337 -10.66 -0.60 -24.19
N GLN A 338 -11.14 -1.84 -24.24
CA GLN A 338 -11.84 -2.36 -25.41
C GLN A 338 -13.14 -1.61 -25.68
N ILE A 339 -13.93 -1.28 -24.64
CA ILE A 339 -15.19 -0.51 -24.77
C ILE A 339 -14.91 0.91 -25.26
N LEU A 340 -13.84 1.55 -24.75
CA LEU A 340 -13.40 2.89 -25.15
C LEU A 340 -12.88 2.93 -26.59
N GLY A 341 -12.51 1.79 -27.20
CA GLY A 341 -11.97 1.71 -28.55
C GLY A 341 -10.65 2.49 -28.69
N GLY A 342 -10.54 3.32 -29.74
CA GLY A 342 -9.34 4.12 -29.97
C GLY A 342 -8.98 5.06 -28.83
N LEU A 343 -9.96 5.56 -28.08
CA LEU A 343 -9.73 6.41 -26.90
C LEU A 343 -9.03 5.61 -25.77
N GLY A 344 -9.32 4.33 -25.62
CA GLY A 344 -8.67 3.48 -24.63
C GLY A 344 -7.19 3.18 -24.90
N TYR A 345 -6.71 3.53 -26.10
CA TYR A 345 -5.29 3.37 -26.48
C TYR A 345 -4.47 4.67 -26.31
N THR A 346 -5.11 5.81 -26.08
CA THR A 346 -4.48 7.12 -25.91
C THR A 346 -4.48 7.56 -24.46
#